data_4c2e47e4bad694eae38a4149ada091a7
#
_entry.id   4c2e47e4bad694eae38a4149ada091a7
#
_cell.length_a   1.000
_cell.length_b   1.000
_cell.length_c   1.000
_cell.angle_alpha   90.00
_cell.angle_beta   90.00
_cell.angle_gamma   90.00
#
_symmetry.space_group_name_H-M   'P 1'
#
loop_
_entity.id
_entity.type
_entity.pdbx_description
1 polymer ?
#
loop_
_entity_poly.entity_id
_entity_poly.type
_entity_poly.pdbx_seq_one_letter_code
_entity_poly.pdbx_strand_id
1 'polypeptide(L)'
;QVQLQQSGGGLVKPSQSLSLTCTVSGFSLTSYGVHWVRQPPGKGLEWIGLIWSGGGTDYNPSLKSRLTISRDTSKNQVSFKISSLTAADTAVYYCARQLGLRAMDYWGQGTSVTVSS
;
A
#
# COMPACT_ATOMS: atom_id res chain seq x y z
N GLN A 1 21.48 0.57 -1.35
CA GLN A 1 20.45 0.73 -2.36
C GLN A 1 19.09 0.67 -1.74
N VAL A 2 18.27 1.63 -2.09
CA VAL A 2 16.89 1.68 -1.64
C VAL A 2 16.05 0.72 -2.48
N GLN A 3 15.34 -0.17 -1.81
CA GLN A 3 14.41 -1.09 -2.48
C GLN A 3 13.15 -1.25 -1.65
N LEU A 4 12.03 -1.41 -2.34
CA LEU A 4 10.76 -1.79 -1.75
C LEU A 4 10.25 -3.03 -2.50
N GLN A 5 10.05 -4.11 -1.77
CA GLN A 5 9.64 -5.40 -2.33
C GLN A 5 8.26 -5.75 -1.82
N GLN A 6 7.31 -5.89 -2.73
CA GLN A 6 5.94 -6.20 -2.38
C GLN A 6 5.67 -7.70 -2.45
N SER A 7 4.78 -8.17 -1.58
CA SER A 7 4.29 -9.54 -1.56
C SER A 7 2.82 -9.58 -1.22
N GLY A 8 2.14 -10.67 -1.60
CA GLY A 8 0.70 -10.85 -1.46
C GLY A 8 -0.04 -10.53 -2.75
N GLY A 9 -1.36 -10.43 -2.66
CA GLY A 9 -2.21 -10.08 -3.80
C GLY A 9 -2.65 -11.28 -4.62
N GLY A 10 -3.02 -11.02 -5.88
CA GLY A 10 -3.47 -12.02 -6.83
C GLY A 10 -4.97 -11.99 -7.04
N LEU A 11 -5.58 -13.17 -7.24
CA LEU A 11 -7.01 -13.30 -7.43
C LEU A 11 -7.70 -13.44 -6.07
N VAL A 12 -8.62 -12.52 -5.78
CA VAL A 12 -9.37 -12.50 -4.51
C VAL A 12 -10.86 -12.41 -4.80
N LYS A 13 -11.69 -12.80 -3.84
CA LYS A 13 -13.14 -12.83 -4.01
C LYS A 13 -13.79 -11.60 -3.39
N PRO A 14 -14.95 -11.16 -3.93
CA PRO A 14 -15.73 -10.10 -3.30
C PRO A 14 -16.05 -10.42 -1.84
N SER A 15 -16.21 -9.40 -1.05
CA SER A 15 -16.48 -9.41 0.40
C SER A 15 -15.31 -9.89 1.26
N GLN A 16 -14.27 -10.46 0.67
CA GLN A 16 -13.06 -10.85 1.39
C GLN A 16 -12.13 -9.66 1.62
N SER A 17 -11.02 -9.91 2.29
CA SER A 17 -9.99 -8.92 2.55
C SER A 17 -8.75 -9.20 1.71
N LEU A 18 -8.03 -8.15 1.35
CA LEU A 18 -6.73 -8.21 0.70
C LEU A 18 -5.68 -7.76 1.70
N SER A 19 -4.60 -8.54 1.80
CA SER A 19 -3.44 -8.18 2.62
C SER A 19 -2.20 -8.14 1.74
N LEU A 20 -1.46 -7.04 1.80
CA LEU A 20 -0.19 -6.85 1.10
C LEU A 20 0.88 -6.48 2.10
N THR A 21 2.12 -6.81 1.78
CA THR A 21 3.29 -6.45 2.58
C THR A 21 4.30 -5.76 1.69
N CYS A 22 4.90 -4.70 2.20
CA CYS A 22 5.99 -3.98 1.57
C CYS A 22 7.23 -4.13 2.48
N THR A 23 8.23 -4.86 2.02
CA THR A 23 9.47 -5.04 2.75
C THR A 23 10.50 -4.10 2.17
N VAL A 24 11.08 -3.26 3.02
CA VAL A 24 11.99 -2.21 2.58
C VAL A 24 13.44 -2.54 2.98
N SER A 25 14.37 -2.04 2.18
CA SER A 25 15.80 -2.14 2.46
C SER A 25 16.51 -0.87 1.98
N GLY A 26 17.65 -0.59 2.59
CA GLY A 26 18.45 0.59 2.26
C GLY A 26 18.00 1.86 2.98
N PHE A 27 16.98 1.78 3.83
CA PHE A 27 16.54 2.90 4.67
C PHE A 27 15.73 2.37 5.85
N SER A 28 15.49 3.25 6.83
CA SER A 28 14.71 2.91 8.02
C SER A 28 13.30 3.48 7.92
N LEU A 29 12.32 2.70 8.33
CA LEU A 29 10.93 3.14 8.42
C LEU A 29 10.71 4.21 9.50
N THR A 30 11.66 4.37 10.42
CA THR A 30 11.62 5.45 11.41
C THR A 30 12.10 6.78 10.84
N SER A 31 12.71 6.77 9.66
CA SER A 31 13.21 7.97 8.98
C SER A 31 12.36 8.40 7.80
N TYR A 32 11.63 7.48 7.19
CA TYR A 32 10.80 7.74 6.02
C TYR A 32 9.43 7.11 6.16
N GLY A 33 8.41 7.82 5.72
CA GLY A 33 7.07 7.26 5.56
C GLY A 33 6.94 6.43 4.29
N VAL A 34 5.84 5.70 4.21
CA VAL A 34 5.51 4.86 3.04
C VAL A 34 4.06 5.13 2.65
N HIS A 35 3.87 5.49 1.39
CA HIS A 35 2.56 5.64 0.78
C HIS A 35 2.08 4.32 0.18
N TRP A 36 0.77 4.16 0.14
CA TRP A 36 0.12 3.15 -0.68
C TRP A 36 -0.76 3.85 -1.70
N VAL A 37 -0.62 3.43 -2.95
CA VAL A 37 -1.43 3.93 -4.07
C VAL A 37 -1.87 2.75 -4.91
N ARG A 38 -2.91 2.95 -5.73
CA ARG A 38 -3.35 1.93 -6.68
C ARG A 38 -3.71 2.56 -8.00
N GLN A 39 -3.67 1.75 -9.05
CA GLN A 39 -4.07 2.16 -10.40
C GLN A 39 -5.06 1.16 -10.95
N PRO A 40 -6.36 1.51 -10.97
CA PRO A 40 -7.37 0.67 -11.63
C PRO A 40 -7.09 0.59 -13.13
N PRO A 41 -7.57 -0.46 -13.81
CA PRO A 41 -7.34 -0.62 -15.26
C PRO A 41 -7.83 0.59 -16.04
N GLY A 42 -6.95 1.15 -16.89
CA GLY A 42 -7.28 2.29 -17.72
C GLY A 42 -7.49 3.62 -17.00
N LYS A 43 -7.14 3.71 -15.72
CA LYS A 43 -7.33 4.92 -14.92
C LYS A 43 -6.01 5.40 -14.36
N GLY A 44 -6.03 6.61 -13.75
CA GLY A 44 -4.86 7.17 -13.09
C GLY A 44 -4.62 6.57 -11.71
N LEU A 45 -3.54 7.01 -11.10
CA LEU A 45 -3.20 6.60 -9.74
C LEU A 45 -4.20 7.19 -8.74
N GLU A 46 -4.60 6.36 -7.79
CA GLU A 46 -5.41 6.77 -6.65
C GLU A 46 -4.59 6.61 -5.39
N TRP A 47 -4.45 7.68 -4.61
CA TRP A 47 -3.78 7.63 -3.33
C TRP A 47 -4.68 6.92 -2.30
N ILE A 48 -4.12 5.96 -1.58
CA ILE A 48 -4.86 5.15 -0.60
C ILE A 48 -4.56 5.62 0.82
N GLY A 49 -3.29 5.76 1.16
CA GLY A 49 -2.91 6.15 2.51
C GLY A 49 -1.41 6.26 2.68
N LEU A 50 -1.02 6.67 3.88
CA LEU A 50 0.36 6.93 4.25
C LEU A 50 0.56 6.49 5.70
N ILE A 51 1.66 5.79 5.96
CA ILE A 51 2.19 5.65 7.30
C ILE A 51 3.43 6.53 7.41
N TRP A 52 3.40 7.46 8.36
CA TRP A 52 4.47 8.43 8.59
C TRP A 52 5.68 7.77 9.25
N SER A 53 6.83 8.42 9.19
CA SER A 53 8.04 7.94 9.86
C SER A 53 7.86 7.77 11.37
N GLY A 54 7.02 8.57 11.98
CA GLY A 54 6.66 8.45 13.39
C GLY A 54 5.61 7.39 13.71
N GLY A 55 5.05 6.74 12.70
CA GLY A 55 4.07 5.66 12.87
C GLY A 55 2.61 6.07 12.78
N GLY A 56 2.30 7.37 12.72
CA GLY A 56 0.95 7.83 12.48
C GLY A 56 0.48 7.50 11.06
N THR A 57 -0.82 7.48 10.84
CA THR A 57 -1.39 7.12 9.54
C THR A 57 -2.39 8.17 9.08
N ASP A 58 -2.44 8.35 7.74
CA ASP A 58 -3.48 9.10 7.06
C ASP A 58 -4.10 8.21 6.00
N TYR A 59 -5.40 8.27 5.86
CA TYR A 59 -6.14 7.45 4.90
C TYR A 59 -6.96 8.31 3.95
N ASN A 60 -7.12 7.84 2.72
CA ASN A 60 -8.09 8.40 1.79
C ASN A 60 -9.48 8.29 2.44
N PRO A 61 -10.21 9.41 2.62
CA PRO A 61 -11.50 9.38 3.32
C PRO A 61 -12.52 8.41 2.71
N SER A 62 -12.49 8.21 1.40
CA SER A 62 -13.45 7.31 0.73
C SER A 62 -13.17 5.84 1.01
N LEU A 63 -11.98 5.49 1.50
CA LEU A 63 -11.57 4.12 1.76
C LEU A 63 -11.32 3.84 3.24
N LYS A 64 -11.27 4.87 4.06
CA LYS A 64 -10.79 4.83 5.45
C LYS A 64 -11.44 3.73 6.28
N SER A 65 -12.75 3.55 6.16
CA SER A 65 -13.48 2.58 6.98
C SER A 65 -13.07 1.12 6.70
N ARG A 66 -12.43 0.87 5.55
CA ARG A 66 -12.03 -0.47 5.12
C ARG A 66 -10.53 -0.73 5.22
N LEU A 67 -9.74 0.29 5.60
CA LEU A 67 -8.28 0.24 5.52
C LEU A 67 -7.63 0.07 6.88
N THR A 68 -6.50 -0.65 6.88
CA THR A 68 -5.55 -0.68 7.98
C THR A 68 -4.15 -0.69 7.39
N ILE A 69 -3.34 0.30 7.75
CA ILE A 69 -1.91 0.34 7.43
C ILE A 69 -1.16 0.29 8.75
N SER A 70 -0.20 -0.60 8.85
CA SER A 70 0.62 -0.79 10.03
C SER A 70 2.05 -1.11 9.62
N ARG A 71 2.96 -1.18 10.58
CA ARG A 71 4.35 -1.52 10.29
C ARG A 71 5.00 -2.28 11.44
N ASP A 72 6.05 -3.00 11.09
CA ASP A 72 6.98 -3.60 12.02
C ASP A 72 8.38 -3.08 11.68
N THR A 73 8.87 -2.14 12.46
CA THR A 73 10.16 -1.49 12.18
C THR A 73 11.34 -2.44 12.36
N SER A 74 11.22 -3.45 13.22
CA SER A 74 12.28 -4.43 13.42
C SER A 74 12.43 -5.37 12.22
N LYS A 75 11.36 -5.58 11.45
CA LYS A 75 11.35 -6.40 10.24
C LYS A 75 11.42 -5.58 8.97
N ASN A 76 11.45 -4.25 9.06
CA ASN A 76 11.40 -3.33 7.92
C ASN A 76 10.21 -3.62 7.00
N GLN A 77 9.04 -3.85 7.59
CA GLN A 77 7.83 -4.19 6.84
C GLN A 77 6.71 -3.22 7.12
N VAL A 78 5.99 -2.87 6.05
CA VAL A 78 4.73 -2.14 6.11
C VAL A 78 3.65 -3.09 5.64
N SER A 79 2.57 -3.18 6.41
CA SER A 79 1.42 -4.05 6.10
C SER A 79 0.24 -3.20 5.69
N PHE A 80 -0.48 -3.67 4.67
CA PHE A 80 -1.66 -3.02 4.12
C PHE A 80 -2.79 -4.03 4.09
N LYS A 81 -3.96 -3.62 4.59
CA LYS A 81 -5.16 -4.46 4.53
C LYS A 81 -6.35 -3.61 4.12
N ILE A 82 -7.11 -4.10 3.15
CA ILE A 82 -8.40 -3.54 2.76
C ILE A 82 -9.45 -4.64 2.82
N SER A 83 -10.58 -4.36 3.47
CA SER A 83 -11.66 -5.31 3.66
C SER A 83 -12.84 -5.03 2.73
N SER A 84 -13.82 -5.95 2.73
CA SER A 84 -15.09 -5.78 2.01
C SER A 84 -14.87 -5.48 0.52
N LEU A 85 -14.06 -6.30 -0.12
CA LEU A 85 -13.64 -6.06 -1.51
C LEU A 85 -14.82 -6.13 -2.48
N THR A 86 -14.77 -5.26 -3.48
CA THR A 86 -15.65 -5.29 -4.64
C THR A 86 -14.82 -5.25 -5.91
N ALA A 87 -15.46 -5.44 -7.07
CA ALA A 87 -14.78 -5.36 -8.36
C ALA A 87 -14.07 -4.01 -8.57
N ALA A 88 -14.56 -2.94 -7.94
CA ALA A 88 -13.95 -1.62 -8.00
C ALA A 88 -12.56 -1.56 -7.36
N ASP A 89 -12.19 -2.55 -6.56
CA ASP A 89 -10.87 -2.65 -5.93
C ASP A 89 -9.84 -3.36 -6.82
N THR A 90 -10.23 -3.85 -7.98
CA THR A 90 -9.31 -4.41 -8.98
C THR A 90 -8.36 -3.32 -9.45
N ALA A 91 -7.07 -3.54 -9.27
CA ALA A 91 -6.04 -2.54 -9.58
C ALA A 91 -4.64 -3.15 -9.43
N VAL A 92 -3.64 -2.43 -9.90
CA VAL A 92 -2.26 -2.66 -9.48
C VAL A 92 -1.99 -1.78 -8.26
N TYR A 93 -1.52 -2.39 -7.17
CA TYR A 93 -1.24 -1.71 -5.91
C TYR A 93 0.25 -1.51 -5.76
N TYR A 94 0.65 -0.33 -5.28
CA TYR A 94 2.06 0.03 -5.07
C TYR A 94 2.26 0.57 -3.67
N CYS A 95 3.40 0.22 -3.06
CA CYS A 95 3.96 1.00 -1.96
C CYS A 95 5.07 1.88 -2.51
N ALA A 96 5.28 3.04 -1.89
CA ALA A 96 6.30 3.99 -2.34
C ALA A 96 6.84 4.79 -1.15
N ARG A 97 8.16 5.05 -1.17
CA ARG A 97 8.79 5.82 -0.10
C ARG A 97 8.40 7.29 -0.21
N GLN A 98 8.02 7.87 0.90
CA GLN A 98 7.66 9.28 0.98
C GLN A 98 8.88 10.18 0.79
N LEU A 99 8.74 11.18 -0.07
CA LEU A 99 9.72 12.25 -0.25
C LEU A 99 9.03 13.57 0.07
N GLY A 100 9.33 14.15 1.23
CA GLY A 100 8.63 15.36 1.68
C GLY A 100 7.18 15.06 2.02
N LEU A 101 6.26 16.00 1.72
CA LEU A 101 4.88 15.89 2.18
C LEU A 101 4.00 15.02 1.27
N ARG A 102 4.13 15.13 -0.05
CA ARG A 102 3.21 14.51 -1.00
C ARG A 102 3.90 13.83 -2.18
N ALA A 103 5.22 13.76 -2.18
CA ALA A 103 5.98 13.16 -3.27
C ALA A 103 6.51 11.79 -2.86
N MET A 104 6.94 11.04 -3.85
CA MET A 104 7.50 9.70 -3.71
C MET A 104 8.74 9.60 -4.56
N ASP A 105 9.78 8.94 -4.04
CA ASP A 105 11.04 8.82 -4.79
C ASP A 105 11.35 7.38 -5.25
N TYR A 106 11.05 6.38 -4.44
CA TYR A 106 11.28 4.97 -4.80
C TYR A 106 9.99 4.18 -4.64
N TRP A 107 9.74 3.28 -5.58
CA TRP A 107 8.50 2.53 -5.70
C TRP A 107 8.74 1.03 -5.58
N GLY A 108 7.79 0.32 -5.00
CA GLY A 108 7.71 -1.13 -5.14
C GLY A 108 7.39 -1.52 -6.57
N GLN A 109 7.52 -2.83 -6.86
CA GLN A 109 7.31 -3.34 -8.22
C GLN A 109 5.85 -3.35 -8.68
N GLY A 110 4.94 -3.16 -7.76
CA GLY A 110 3.51 -3.28 -8.02
C GLY A 110 2.99 -4.71 -7.80
N THR A 111 1.76 -4.80 -7.36
CA THR A 111 1.06 -6.08 -7.15
C THR A 111 -0.28 -6.02 -7.84
N SER A 112 -0.49 -6.88 -8.83
CA SER A 112 -1.77 -6.97 -9.53
C SER A 112 -2.78 -7.70 -8.67
N VAL A 113 -3.95 -7.10 -8.49
CA VAL A 113 -5.06 -7.65 -7.72
C VAL A 113 -6.32 -7.62 -8.55
N THR A 114 -6.94 -8.78 -8.72
CA THR A 114 -8.22 -8.93 -9.41
C THR A 114 -9.27 -9.45 -8.43
N VAL A 115 -10.37 -8.71 -8.30
CA VAL A 115 -11.50 -9.11 -7.46
C VAL A 115 -12.57 -9.70 -8.37
N SER A 116 -12.81 -11.01 -8.24
CA SER A 116 -13.72 -11.74 -9.11
C SER A 116 -14.40 -12.87 -8.36
N SER A 117 -15.67 -13.02 -8.59
CA SER A 117 -16.46 -14.13 -8.02
C SER A 117 -16.23 -15.47 -8.73
#